data_40f3a77294b096875294400d5e88a6af
#
_entry.id   40f3a77294b096875294400d5e88a6af
#
_cell.length_a   1.000
_cell.length_b   1.000
_cell.length_c   1.000
_cell.angle_alpha   90.00
_cell.angle_beta   90.00
_cell.angle_gamma   90.00
#
_symmetry.space_group_name_H-M   'P 1'
#
loop_
_entity.id
_entity.type
_entity.pdbx_description
1 polymer ?
#
loop_
_entity_poly.entity_id
_entity_poly.type
_entity_poly.pdbx_seq_one_letter_code
_entity_poly.pdbx_strand_id
1 'polypeptide(L)'
;MQEADGGSIRSGFVNQVEYLAHAGQFPYWYQQLNRNLGKLAQHSNGVLSRIQPSQVEDHRLPGLIPGRGAILVRFGEGHNSLLIIVLHLALGARTQDRQLRYIRELVESHPHVVLMGDMNNPLEHLLNRPAMRGLKLVSAEDTLHTYPSWQPRHALDHILISPSLDLRNVRVLDYTISDHRPIAMEIGLPPCLQHL
;
A
#
# COMPACT_ATOMS: atom_id res chain seq x y z
N MET A 1 0.02 2.09 -5.65
CA MET A 1 -0.96 3.18 -5.94
C MET A 1 -2.36 2.77 -5.55
N GLN A 2 -3.19 3.71 -5.13
CA GLN A 2 -4.58 3.50 -4.71
C GLN A 2 -5.51 4.33 -5.60
N GLU A 3 -6.78 3.92 -5.68
CA GLU A 3 -7.84 4.57 -6.47
C GLU A 3 -7.54 4.78 -7.96
N ALA A 4 -6.58 4.03 -8.52
CA ALA A 4 -6.32 4.04 -9.94
C ALA A 4 -7.55 3.56 -10.74
N ASP A 5 -7.86 4.23 -11.85
CA ASP A 5 -8.99 3.81 -12.68
C ASP A 5 -8.62 2.59 -13.51
N GLY A 6 -9.53 1.60 -13.53
CA GLY A 6 -9.34 0.32 -14.23
C GLY A 6 -9.72 0.35 -15.71
N GLY A 7 -10.04 1.54 -16.27
CA GLY A 7 -10.47 1.68 -17.67
C GLY A 7 -11.93 2.09 -17.81
N SER A 8 -12.38 3.04 -17.02
CA SER A 8 -13.73 3.62 -17.12
C SER A 8 -13.74 4.95 -17.90
N ILE A 9 -14.93 5.54 -18.06
CA ILE A 9 -15.10 6.87 -18.69
C ILE A 9 -14.24 7.94 -18.00
N ARG A 10 -14.02 7.83 -16.69
CA ARG A 10 -13.20 8.79 -15.91
C ARG A 10 -11.76 8.92 -16.42
N SER A 11 -11.20 7.82 -16.93
CA SER A 11 -9.84 7.78 -17.48
C SER A 11 -9.80 7.73 -19.01
N GLY A 12 -10.94 7.98 -19.69
CA GLY A 12 -11.04 7.79 -21.14
C GLY A 12 -10.85 6.33 -21.55
N PHE A 13 -11.30 5.39 -20.72
CA PHE A 13 -11.15 3.94 -20.90
C PHE A 13 -9.70 3.44 -20.82
N VAL A 14 -8.79 4.23 -20.26
CA VAL A 14 -7.41 3.84 -20.01
C VAL A 14 -7.31 3.15 -18.65
N ASN A 15 -6.74 1.94 -18.62
CA ASN A 15 -6.29 1.32 -17.37
C ASN A 15 -5.03 2.04 -16.89
N GLN A 16 -5.17 2.82 -15.83
CA GLN A 16 -4.08 3.67 -15.34
C GLN A 16 -2.89 2.86 -14.80
N VAL A 17 -3.12 1.68 -14.21
CA VAL A 17 -2.04 0.82 -13.70
C VAL A 17 -1.20 0.28 -14.86
N GLU A 18 -1.86 -0.26 -15.88
CA GLU A 18 -1.23 -0.77 -17.08
C GLU A 18 -0.48 0.34 -17.86
N TYR A 19 -1.14 1.48 -18.05
CA TYR A 19 -0.54 2.62 -18.71
C TYR A 19 0.77 3.08 -18.05
N LEU A 20 0.75 3.21 -16.71
CA LEU A 20 1.93 3.61 -15.95
C LEU A 20 3.01 2.53 -15.96
N ALA A 21 2.63 1.24 -15.98
CA ALA A 21 3.57 0.14 -16.12
C ALA A 21 4.34 0.22 -17.45
N HIS A 22 3.61 0.42 -18.55
CA HIS A 22 4.22 0.57 -19.88
C HIS A 22 5.07 1.84 -20.00
N ALA A 23 4.54 2.98 -19.55
CA ALA A 23 5.25 4.26 -19.61
C ALA A 23 6.52 4.27 -18.75
N GLY A 24 6.49 3.62 -17.58
CA GLY A 24 7.62 3.50 -16.64
C GLY A 24 8.53 2.29 -16.91
N GLN A 25 8.22 1.47 -17.94
CA GLN A 25 8.97 0.25 -18.28
C GLN A 25 9.07 -0.72 -17.09
N PHE A 26 7.94 -0.91 -16.37
CA PHE A 26 7.84 -1.92 -15.33
C PHE A 26 7.38 -3.25 -15.95
N PRO A 27 8.22 -4.31 -15.93
CA PRO A 27 7.87 -5.58 -16.56
C PRO A 27 6.78 -6.34 -15.79
N TYR A 28 6.62 -6.06 -14.50
CA TYR A 28 5.63 -6.71 -13.65
C TYR A 28 4.67 -5.68 -13.09
N TRP A 29 3.38 -5.88 -13.32
CA TRP A 29 2.34 -5.03 -12.76
C TRP A 29 1.10 -5.85 -12.41
N TYR A 30 0.40 -5.41 -11.38
CA TYR A 30 -0.80 -6.08 -10.86
C TYR A 30 -1.84 -5.04 -10.50
N GLN A 31 -3.10 -5.38 -10.78
CA GLN A 31 -4.23 -4.51 -10.49
C GLN A 31 -5.28 -5.30 -9.71
N GLN A 32 -5.71 -4.77 -8.59
CA GLN A 32 -6.85 -5.27 -7.83
C GLN A 32 -8.04 -4.33 -8.02
N LEU A 33 -9.08 -4.79 -8.70
CA LEU A 33 -10.30 -4.01 -8.87
C LEU A 33 -11.14 -4.08 -7.59
N ASN A 34 -11.15 -3.00 -6.82
CA ASN A 34 -11.81 -2.93 -5.52
C ASN A 34 -13.28 -2.53 -5.61
N ARG A 35 -13.60 -1.60 -6.52
CA ARG A 35 -14.96 -1.13 -6.75
C ARG A 35 -15.22 -0.98 -8.23
N ASN A 36 -16.26 -1.66 -8.70
CA ASN A 36 -16.66 -1.63 -10.10
C ASN A 36 -18.08 -1.02 -10.21
N LEU A 37 -18.17 0.15 -10.80
CA LEU A 37 -19.41 0.83 -11.14
C LEU A 37 -19.66 0.76 -12.66
N GLY A 38 -19.28 -0.35 -13.29
CA GLY A 38 -19.37 -0.58 -14.72
C GLY A 38 -18.47 0.38 -15.50
N LYS A 39 -19.03 0.98 -16.56
CA LYS A 39 -18.27 1.93 -17.40
C LYS A 39 -18.08 3.30 -16.75
N LEU A 40 -18.78 3.61 -15.65
CA LEU A 40 -18.76 4.95 -15.05
C LEU A 40 -17.51 5.19 -14.20
N ALA A 41 -17.12 4.23 -13.39
CA ALA A 41 -15.92 4.32 -12.53
C ALA A 41 -15.42 2.93 -12.11
N GLN A 42 -14.12 2.76 -12.09
CA GLN A 42 -13.45 1.54 -11.63
C GLN A 42 -12.29 1.93 -10.71
N HIS A 43 -12.41 1.66 -9.42
CA HIS A 43 -11.37 1.99 -8.46
C HIS A 43 -10.52 0.75 -8.18
N SER A 44 -9.22 0.88 -8.35
CA SER A 44 -8.25 -0.21 -8.19
C SER A 44 -7.10 0.20 -7.29
N ASN A 45 -6.53 -0.80 -6.61
CA ASN A 45 -5.13 -0.72 -6.17
C ASN A 45 -4.23 -1.22 -7.30
N GLY A 46 -3.01 -0.70 -7.38
CA GLY A 46 -2.03 -1.12 -8.36
C GLY A 46 -0.63 -1.26 -7.78
N VAL A 47 0.11 -2.23 -8.27
CA VAL A 47 1.52 -2.46 -7.97
C VAL A 47 2.30 -2.52 -9.27
N LEU A 48 3.43 -1.83 -9.32
CA LEU A 48 4.41 -1.89 -10.40
C LEU A 48 5.73 -2.37 -9.83
N SER A 49 6.39 -3.32 -10.46
CA SER A 49 7.67 -3.87 -10.01
C SER A 49 8.65 -4.06 -11.15
N ARG A 50 9.94 -3.82 -10.87
CA ARG A 50 11.06 -4.18 -11.75
C ARG A 50 11.58 -5.58 -11.47
N ILE A 51 11.28 -6.11 -10.28
CA ILE A 51 11.67 -7.44 -9.82
C ILE A 51 10.44 -8.33 -9.94
N GLN A 52 10.64 -9.57 -10.40
CA GLN A 52 9.56 -10.56 -10.51
C GLN A 52 9.11 -11.01 -9.12
N PRO A 53 7.83 -10.80 -8.75
CA PRO A 53 7.30 -11.40 -7.53
C PRO A 53 7.24 -12.92 -7.65
N SER A 54 7.51 -13.62 -6.53
CA SER A 54 7.29 -15.06 -6.44
C SER A 54 5.80 -15.40 -6.24
N GLN A 55 5.04 -14.48 -5.66
CA GLN A 55 3.60 -14.65 -5.42
C GLN A 55 2.90 -13.29 -5.35
N VAL A 56 1.66 -13.23 -5.84
CA VAL A 56 0.75 -12.08 -5.68
C VAL A 56 -0.61 -12.59 -5.28
N GLU A 57 -1.20 -11.98 -4.27
CA GLU A 57 -2.52 -12.34 -3.75
C GLU A 57 -3.41 -11.10 -3.60
N ASP A 58 -4.68 -11.27 -3.95
CA ASP A 58 -5.72 -10.27 -3.80
C ASP A 58 -6.56 -10.54 -2.55
N HIS A 59 -6.61 -9.58 -1.64
CA HIS A 59 -7.42 -9.65 -0.44
C HIS A 59 -8.49 -8.57 -0.41
N ARG A 60 -9.75 -8.97 -0.32
CA ARG A 60 -10.85 -8.04 -0.02
C ARG A 60 -10.84 -7.74 1.47
N LEU A 61 -10.68 -6.47 1.81
CA LEU A 61 -10.69 -6.07 3.21
C LEU A 61 -12.12 -6.07 3.77
N PRO A 62 -12.32 -6.58 5.00
CA PRO A 62 -13.64 -6.63 5.61
C PRO A 62 -14.24 -5.24 5.82
N GLY A 63 -15.54 -5.09 5.57
CA GLY A 63 -16.26 -3.83 5.74
C GLY A 63 -17.71 -3.91 5.30
N LEU A 64 -18.54 -2.98 5.79
CA LEU A 64 -19.95 -2.89 5.40
C LEU A 64 -20.10 -2.33 3.96
N ILE A 65 -19.21 -1.39 3.60
CA ILE A 65 -19.18 -0.79 2.27
C ILE A 65 -18.06 -1.50 1.50
N PRO A 66 -18.37 -2.19 0.38
CA PRO A 66 -17.36 -2.81 -0.46
C PRO A 66 -16.47 -1.75 -1.13
N GLY A 67 -15.28 -2.15 -1.56
CA GLY A 67 -14.39 -1.29 -2.33
C GLY A 67 -13.08 -0.96 -1.64
N ARG A 68 -12.71 -1.71 -0.60
CA ARG A 68 -11.38 -1.66 0.01
C ARG A 68 -10.69 -3.01 -0.13
N GLY A 69 -9.40 -2.97 -0.46
CA GLY A 69 -8.60 -4.15 -0.70
C GLY A 69 -7.15 -3.99 -0.30
N ALA A 70 -6.44 -5.11 -0.30
CA ALA A 70 -5.00 -5.18 -0.15
C ALA A 70 -4.42 -6.13 -1.21
N ILE A 71 -3.32 -5.74 -1.82
CA ILE A 71 -2.50 -6.61 -2.68
C ILE A 71 -1.31 -7.05 -1.85
N LEU A 72 -1.11 -8.35 -1.70
CA LEU A 72 0.08 -8.94 -1.13
C LEU A 72 1.03 -9.33 -2.25
N VAL A 73 2.26 -8.86 -2.17
CA VAL A 73 3.31 -9.16 -3.13
C VAL A 73 4.49 -9.74 -2.38
N ARG A 74 4.88 -10.97 -2.72
CA ARG A 74 6.02 -11.65 -2.11
C ARG A 74 7.18 -11.69 -3.09
N PHE A 75 8.38 -11.45 -2.57
CA PHE A 75 9.65 -11.64 -3.26
C PHE A 75 10.49 -12.64 -2.46
N GLY A 76 11.03 -13.67 -3.12
CA GLY A 76 11.72 -14.78 -2.44
C GLY A 76 10.78 -15.84 -1.90
N GLU A 77 11.32 -16.78 -1.11
CA GLU A 77 10.59 -17.96 -0.62
C GLU A 77 10.79 -18.19 0.89
N GLY A 78 9.76 -18.76 1.53
CA GLY A 78 9.78 -19.13 2.94
C GLY A 78 10.13 -17.97 3.87
N HIS A 79 11.03 -18.19 4.81
CA HIS A 79 11.51 -17.17 5.74
C HIS A 79 12.47 -16.15 5.10
N ASN A 80 13.05 -16.47 3.94
CA ASN A 80 13.91 -15.58 3.16
C ASN A 80 13.09 -14.83 2.10
N SER A 81 11.92 -14.33 2.49
CA SER A 81 11.05 -13.57 1.60
C SER A 81 10.70 -12.22 2.20
N LEU A 82 10.55 -11.24 1.32
CA LEU A 82 10.00 -9.92 1.62
C LEU A 82 8.51 -9.91 1.23
N LEU A 83 7.64 -9.61 2.18
CA LEU A 83 6.22 -9.42 1.94
C LEU A 83 5.90 -7.92 1.88
N ILE A 84 5.41 -7.46 0.75
CA ILE A 84 4.92 -6.09 0.57
C ILE A 84 3.40 -6.12 0.50
N ILE A 85 2.75 -5.30 1.31
CA ILE A 85 1.29 -5.15 1.30
C ILE A 85 0.94 -3.73 0.90
N VAL A 86 0.22 -3.60 -0.20
CA VAL A 86 -0.35 -2.33 -0.67
C VAL A 86 -1.83 -2.33 -0.34
N LEU A 87 -2.27 -1.39 0.48
CA LEU A 87 -3.65 -1.34 0.94
C LEU A 87 -4.26 0.06 0.84
N HIS A 88 -5.60 0.10 0.94
CA HIS A 88 -6.36 1.32 1.13
C HIS A 88 -7.43 1.05 2.19
N LEU A 89 -7.27 1.63 3.39
CA LEU A 89 -8.20 1.42 4.51
C LEU A 89 -9.49 2.24 4.35
N ALA A 90 -10.52 1.78 5.03
CA ALA A 90 -11.77 2.53 5.15
C ALA A 90 -11.61 3.79 6.01
N LEU A 91 -12.56 4.72 5.91
CA LEU A 91 -12.58 5.96 6.72
C LEU A 91 -13.02 5.72 8.18
N GLY A 92 -13.91 4.75 8.40
CA GLY A 92 -14.53 4.53 9.70
C GLY A 92 -13.69 3.68 10.65
N ALA A 93 -13.48 4.14 11.89
CA ALA A 93 -12.64 3.53 12.89
C ALA A 93 -12.92 2.03 13.15
N ARG A 94 -14.21 1.66 13.33
CA ARG A 94 -14.61 0.25 13.56
C ARG A 94 -14.28 -0.66 12.37
N THR A 95 -14.42 -0.13 11.15
CA THR A 95 -14.10 -0.88 9.94
C THR A 95 -12.59 -1.04 9.80
N GLN A 96 -11.82 0.02 10.07
CA GLN A 96 -10.37 -0.03 10.09
C GLN A 96 -9.85 -1.06 11.10
N ASP A 97 -10.44 -1.14 12.31
CA ASP A 97 -10.02 -2.13 13.32
C ASP A 97 -10.23 -3.59 12.83
N ARG A 98 -11.28 -3.85 12.05
CA ARG A 98 -11.49 -5.16 11.44
C ARG A 98 -10.48 -5.42 10.32
N GLN A 99 -10.21 -4.41 9.49
CA GLN A 99 -9.24 -4.49 8.39
C GLN A 99 -7.82 -4.72 8.92
N LEU A 100 -7.41 -3.98 9.93
CA LEU A 100 -6.08 -4.13 10.54
C LEU A 100 -5.90 -5.48 11.25
N ARG A 101 -6.95 -6.02 11.88
CA ARG A 101 -6.90 -7.39 12.43
C ARG A 101 -6.72 -8.43 11.34
N TYR A 102 -7.44 -8.30 10.25
CA TYR A 102 -7.29 -9.17 9.09
C TYR A 102 -5.87 -9.08 8.50
N ILE A 103 -5.34 -7.86 8.30
CA ILE A 103 -3.96 -7.67 7.85
C ILE A 103 -2.96 -8.29 8.82
N ARG A 104 -3.17 -8.15 10.14
CA ARG A 104 -2.29 -8.76 11.14
C ARG A 104 -2.21 -10.27 10.97
N GLU A 105 -3.34 -10.96 10.76
CA GLU A 105 -3.38 -12.41 10.53
C GLU A 105 -2.57 -12.82 9.30
N LEU A 106 -2.59 -11.99 8.24
CA LEU A 106 -1.83 -12.26 7.02
C LEU A 106 -0.31 -12.10 7.19
N VAL A 107 0.15 -11.21 8.08
CA VAL A 107 1.58 -10.88 8.22
C VAL A 107 2.26 -11.56 9.41
N GLU A 108 1.51 -12.13 10.34
CA GLU A 108 2.01 -12.62 11.64
C GLU A 108 3.16 -13.63 11.51
N SER A 109 3.16 -14.44 10.45
CA SER A 109 4.19 -15.45 10.19
C SER A 109 5.37 -14.93 9.34
N HIS A 110 5.35 -13.65 8.90
CA HIS A 110 6.34 -13.11 8.00
C HIS A 110 7.34 -12.21 8.75
N PRO A 111 8.64 -12.55 8.72
CA PRO A 111 9.65 -11.77 9.45
C PRO A 111 9.97 -10.41 8.79
N HIS A 112 9.81 -10.30 7.47
CA HIS A 112 10.16 -9.12 6.68
C HIS A 112 8.95 -8.60 5.93
N VAL A 113 8.34 -7.55 6.48
CA VAL A 113 7.08 -6.97 5.98
C VAL A 113 7.25 -5.49 5.70
N VAL A 114 6.70 -5.04 4.57
CA VAL A 114 6.45 -3.64 4.26
C VAL A 114 4.93 -3.47 4.07
N LEU A 115 4.30 -2.67 4.91
CA LEU A 115 2.89 -2.33 4.84
C LEU A 115 2.75 -0.88 4.39
N MET A 116 2.15 -0.63 3.23
CA MET A 116 2.08 0.70 2.66
C MET A 116 0.71 1.03 2.06
N GLY A 117 0.37 2.31 2.06
CA GLY A 117 -0.80 2.85 1.37
C GLY A 117 -1.51 3.96 2.11
N ASP A 118 -2.67 4.33 1.59
CA ASP A 118 -3.57 5.27 2.24
C ASP A 118 -4.31 4.57 3.39
N MET A 119 -3.95 4.94 4.60
CA MET A 119 -4.53 4.39 5.81
C MET A 119 -5.64 5.27 6.38
N ASN A 120 -5.94 6.40 5.73
CA ASN A 120 -7.02 7.33 6.10
C ASN A 120 -6.99 7.75 7.58
N ASN A 121 -5.79 7.77 8.18
CA ASN A 121 -5.61 8.10 9.59
C ASN A 121 -4.17 8.57 9.85
N PRO A 122 -3.98 9.54 10.77
CA PRO A 122 -2.65 9.86 11.29
C PRO A 122 -1.99 8.65 11.96
N LEU A 123 -0.68 8.55 11.85
CA LEU A 123 0.09 7.40 12.34
C LEU A 123 -0.12 7.14 13.83
N GLU A 124 -0.12 8.19 14.66
CA GLU A 124 -0.36 8.10 16.10
C GLU A 124 -1.69 7.38 16.41
N HIS A 125 -2.75 7.74 15.68
CA HIS A 125 -4.06 7.10 15.86
C HIS A 125 -4.05 5.63 15.43
N LEU A 126 -3.27 5.29 14.41
CA LEU A 126 -3.13 3.89 13.94
C LEU A 126 -2.35 3.04 14.95
N LEU A 127 -1.19 3.52 15.40
CA LEU A 127 -0.31 2.77 16.31
C LEU A 127 -0.98 2.51 17.68
N ASN A 128 -1.86 3.39 18.12
CA ASN A 128 -2.64 3.21 19.34
C ASN A 128 -3.73 2.13 19.25
N ARG A 129 -4.05 1.64 18.05
CA ARG A 129 -5.07 0.59 17.87
C ARG A 129 -4.58 -0.77 18.33
N PRO A 130 -5.43 -1.56 19.04
CA PRO A 130 -5.04 -2.89 19.51
C PRO A 130 -4.54 -3.83 18.41
N ALA A 131 -5.08 -3.71 17.19
CA ALA A 131 -4.67 -4.52 16.05
C ALA A 131 -3.22 -4.21 15.62
N MET A 132 -2.80 -2.94 15.69
CA MET A 132 -1.45 -2.51 15.30
C MET A 132 -0.39 -2.87 16.32
N ARG A 133 -0.73 -2.89 17.62
CA ARG A 133 0.23 -3.21 18.70
C ARG A 133 0.87 -4.59 18.54
N GLY A 134 0.17 -5.55 17.91
CA GLY A 134 0.69 -6.89 17.64
C GLY A 134 1.60 -6.99 16.42
N LEU A 135 1.57 -6.00 15.52
CA LEU A 135 2.30 -6.05 14.23
C LEU A 135 3.79 -5.73 14.36
N LYS A 136 4.23 -5.09 15.45
CA LYS A 136 5.63 -4.68 15.68
C LYS A 136 6.26 -3.93 14.49
N LEU A 137 5.44 -3.22 13.70
CA LEU A 137 5.92 -2.43 12.58
C LEU A 137 6.38 -1.05 13.06
N VAL A 138 7.40 -0.52 12.42
CA VAL A 138 7.96 0.81 12.68
C VAL A 138 7.75 1.72 11.46
N SER A 139 7.60 3.01 11.72
CA SER A 139 7.55 4.06 10.70
C SER A 139 8.74 4.99 10.84
N ALA A 140 9.04 5.72 9.78
CA ALA A 140 10.13 6.67 9.78
C ALA A 140 9.84 7.93 10.58
N GLU A 141 8.67 8.54 10.36
CA GLU A 141 8.28 9.84 10.95
C GLU A 141 6.76 10.03 10.95
N ASP A 142 6.25 10.79 11.92
CA ASP A 142 4.83 11.13 12.07
C ASP A 142 4.37 12.30 11.19
N THR A 143 5.28 12.97 10.49
CA THR A 143 5.06 14.30 9.88
C THR A 143 5.03 14.30 8.35
N LEU A 144 4.89 13.15 7.71
CA LEU A 144 4.85 13.04 6.25
C LEU A 144 3.48 13.48 5.71
N HIS A 145 3.23 14.79 5.68
CA HIS A 145 1.97 15.32 5.18
C HIS A 145 1.83 15.11 3.68
N THR A 146 0.79 14.40 3.27
CA THR A 146 0.51 14.05 1.88
C THR A 146 -0.76 14.66 1.33
N TYR A 147 -1.74 14.97 2.22
CA TYR A 147 -3.08 15.40 1.83
C TYR A 147 -3.46 16.78 2.41
N PRO A 148 -4.15 17.64 1.67
CA PRO A 148 -4.30 17.59 0.21
C PRO A 148 -3.00 18.00 -0.50
N SER A 149 -2.72 17.47 -1.68
CA SER A 149 -1.42 17.62 -2.35
C SER A 149 -0.99 19.06 -2.61
N TRP A 150 -1.93 19.97 -2.85
CA TRP A 150 -1.67 21.40 -3.10
C TRP A 150 -1.37 22.22 -1.83
N GLN A 151 -1.73 21.70 -0.65
CA GLN A 151 -1.43 22.29 0.65
C GLN A 151 -1.43 21.21 1.73
N PRO A 152 -0.40 20.37 1.82
CA PRO A 152 -0.38 19.20 2.70
C PRO A 152 -0.50 19.58 4.18
N ARG A 153 -1.49 19.01 4.86
CA ARG A 153 -1.78 19.23 6.28
C ARG A 153 -2.03 17.95 7.06
N HIS A 154 -2.28 16.85 6.35
CA HIS A 154 -2.62 15.56 6.93
C HIS A 154 -1.67 14.47 6.42
N ALA A 155 -1.16 13.66 7.36
CA ALA A 155 -0.40 12.45 7.07
C ALA A 155 -1.37 11.26 7.09
N LEU A 156 -1.87 10.85 5.93
CA LEU A 156 -2.84 9.76 5.75
C LEU A 156 -2.21 8.53 5.10
N ASP A 157 -1.13 8.75 4.36
CA ASP A 157 -0.38 7.74 3.64
C ASP A 157 0.84 7.34 4.46
N HIS A 158 1.04 6.05 4.67
CA HIS A 158 2.13 5.55 5.50
C HIS A 158 2.85 4.39 4.84
N ILE A 159 4.14 4.24 5.17
CA ILE A 159 4.95 3.06 4.91
C ILE A 159 5.50 2.57 6.25
N LEU A 160 5.06 1.40 6.66
CA LEU A 160 5.46 0.74 7.90
C LEU A 160 6.29 -0.50 7.56
N ILE A 161 7.38 -0.72 8.28
CA ILE A 161 8.30 -1.83 8.00
C ILE A 161 8.55 -2.67 9.25
N SER A 162 8.89 -3.95 9.05
CA SER A 162 9.40 -4.80 10.12
C SER A 162 10.74 -4.27 10.66
N PRO A 163 11.03 -4.39 11.97
CA PRO A 163 12.31 -3.97 12.56
C PRO A 163 13.55 -4.68 11.98
N SER A 164 13.36 -5.78 11.26
CA SER A 164 14.40 -6.50 10.54
C SER A 164 14.88 -5.81 9.26
N LEU A 165 14.15 -4.81 8.79
CA LEU A 165 14.49 -3.97 7.63
C LEU A 165 15.13 -2.66 8.12
N ASP A 166 16.16 -2.22 7.43
CA ASP A 166 16.89 -0.98 7.77
C ASP A 166 16.22 0.20 7.04
N LEU A 167 15.59 1.08 7.80
CA LEU A 167 14.95 2.27 7.26
C LEU A 167 16.02 3.34 6.99
N ARG A 168 16.18 3.76 5.75
CA ARG A 168 17.24 4.69 5.36
C ARG A 168 16.73 6.08 5.04
N ASN A 169 15.87 6.20 4.06
CA ASN A 169 15.43 7.51 3.57
C ASN A 169 13.93 7.49 3.32
N VAL A 170 13.23 8.47 3.89
CA VAL A 170 11.79 8.64 3.65
C VAL A 170 11.53 10.09 3.28
N ARG A 171 10.71 10.29 2.25
CA ARG A 171 10.36 11.64 1.79
C ARG A 171 9.00 11.66 1.11
N VAL A 172 8.32 12.77 1.25
CA VAL A 172 7.17 13.12 0.40
C VAL A 172 7.69 13.77 -0.87
N LEU A 173 7.21 13.29 -2.02
CA LEU A 173 7.58 13.83 -3.31
C LEU A 173 6.64 14.99 -3.66
N ASP A 174 7.19 16.13 -4.09
CA ASP A 174 6.42 17.34 -4.41
C ASP A 174 5.75 17.24 -5.79
N TYR A 175 4.83 16.29 -5.93
CA TYR A 175 4.00 16.13 -7.13
C TYR A 175 2.52 16.28 -6.78
N THR A 176 1.82 17.14 -7.52
CA THR A 176 0.39 17.45 -7.34
C THR A 176 -0.48 16.86 -8.45
N ILE A 177 -0.11 15.67 -8.94
CA ILE A 177 -0.84 14.95 -10.00
C ILE A 177 -2.10 14.22 -9.49
N SER A 178 -2.24 14.13 -8.17
CA SER A 178 -3.38 13.57 -7.46
C SER A 178 -3.68 14.47 -6.26
N ASP A 179 -4.77 14.22 -5.54
CA ASP A 179 -5.09 14.87 -4.27
C ASP A 179 -4.20 14.43 -3.10
N HIS A 180 -3.44 13.33 -3.26
CA HIS A 180 -2.36 12.91 -2.35
C HIS A 180 -1.00 13.06 -3.01
N ARG A 181 0.02 13.47 -2.24
CA ARG A 181 1.42 13.46 -2.65
C ARG A 181 2.01 12.06 -2.49
N PRO A 182 2.87 11.60 -3.43
CA PRO A 182 3.54 10.31 -3.28
C PRO A 182 4.55 10.30 -2.12
N ILE A 183 4.66 9.16 -1.43
CA ILE A 183 5.74 8.89 -0.47
C ILE A 183 6.75 7.96 -1.13
N ALA A 184 8.03 8.23 -0.93
CA ALA A 184 9.14 7.37 -1.30
C ALA A 184 9.93 6.95 -0.06
N MET A 185 10.34 5.68 -0.02
CA MET A 185 11.14 5.12 1.05
C MET A 185 12.27 4.25 0.47
N GLU A 186 13.44 4.36 1.04
CA GLU A 186 14.57 3.45 0.82
C GLU A 186 14.74 2.55 2.03
N ILE A 187 14.83 1.25 1.78
CA ILE A 187 15.04 0.24 2.83
C ILE A 187 16.30 -0.57 2.55
N GLY A 188 17.09 -0.83 3.59
CA GLY A 188 18.16 -1.82 3.56
C GLY A 188 17.61 -3.21 3.82
N LEU A 189 17.96 -4.16 2.95
CA LEU A 189 17.57 -5.55 3.10
C LEU A 189 18.59 -6.30 3.97
N PRO A 190 18.15 -7.19 4.88
CA PRO A 190 19.04 -8.05 5.63
C PRO A 190 19.78 -9.03 4.71
N PRO A 191 20.91 -9.62 5.15
CA PRO A 191 21.72 -10.51 4.31
C PRO A 191 20.94 -11.66 3.66
N CYS A 192 19.94 -12.21 4.35
CA CYS A 192 19.09 -13.29 3.83
C CYS A 192 18.18 -12.88 2.66
N LEU A 193 18.02 -11.57 2.40
CA LEU A 193 17.21 -11.03 1.30
C LEU A 193 18.03 -10.33 0.21
N GLN A 194 19.37 -10.29 0.32
CA GLN A 194 20.22 -9.57 -0.65
C GLN A 194 20.26 -10.20 -2.04
N HIS A 195 19.71 -11.41 -2.19
CA HIS A 195 19.60 -12.09 -3.48
C HIS A 195 18.33 -11.68 -4.27
N LEU A 196 17.43 -10.89 -3.69
CA LEU A 196 16.27 -10.34 -4.35
C LEU A 196 16.67 -9.15 -5.22
#